data_297208502d23eb040929f625d1368896
#
_entry.id   297208502d23eb040929f625d1368896
#
_cell.length_a   1.000
_cell.length_b   1.000
_cell.length_c   1.000
_cell.angle_alpha   90.00
_cell.angle_beta   90.00
_cell.angle_gamma   90.00
#
_symmetry.space_group_name_H-M   'P 1'
#
loop_
_entity.id
_entity.type
_entity.pdbx_description
1 polymer ?
#
loop_
_entity_poly.entity_id
_entity_poly.type
_entity_poly.pdbx_seq_one_letter_code
_entity_poly.pdbx_strand_id
1 'polypeptide(L)'
;MAPTEIRAIRPIPKEPRQWLLRPITFDHQDYSRSIRNAGWTALVLDPIIGGLHFTNVLMDGGNGLNLLYQDTICNMGINPTKIRHSKTSFQGVTPGPDARCMGSLRLEVMFGSPDNFHREQLTFHISPFKSSYQALLGREAFARFNAIPHYASLTLKMPGPRGIISLKGRSRPRTRLGESGINKLGAP
;
A
#
# COMPACT_ATOMS: atom_id res chain seq x y z
N MET A 1 -31.44 14.11 2.58
CA MET A 1 -30.10 14.64 2.89
C MET A 1 -29.20 14.29 1.71
N ALA A 2 -28.67 15.31 1.02
CA ALA A 2 -27.81 15.10 -0.14
C ALA A 2 -26.44 14.56 0.28
N PRO A 3 -25.82 13.65 -0.47
CA PRO A 3 -24.49 13.17 -0.17
C PRO A 3 -23.49 14.32 -0.30
N THR A 4 -22.68 14.51 0.73
CA THR A 4 -21.63 15.53 0.74
C THR A 4 -20.61 15.17 -0.34
N GLU A 5 -20.57 15.97 -1.41
CA GLU A 5 -19.57 15.87 -2.47
C GLU A 5 -18.17 15.88 -1.87
N ILE A 6 -17.44 14.78 -2.05
CA ILE A 6 -15.99 14.79 -1.89
C ILE A 6 -15.50 15.78 -2.93
N ARG A 7 -15.05 16.96 -2.49
CA ARG A 7 -14.53 18.00 -3.37
C ARG A 7 -13.52 17.38 -4.31
N ALA A 8 -13.85 17.39 -5.60
CA ALA A 8 -12.97 16.96 -6.67
C ALA A 8 -11.63 17.66 -6.50
N ILE A 9 -10.61 16.90 -6.14
CA ILE A 9 -9.25 17.39 -6.03
C ILE A 9 -8.85 17.84 -7.42
N ARG A 10 -8.47 19.11 -7.56
CA ARG A 10 -8.08 19.71 -8.83
C ARG A 10 -7.10 18.80 -9.57
N PRO A 11 -7.25 18.63 -10.91
CA PRO A 11 -6.28 17.88 -11.70
C PRO A 11 -4.89 18.47 -11.47
N ILE A 12 -3.94 17.60 -11.08
CA ILE A 12 -2.55 18.01 -10.92
C ILE A 12 -2.02 18.39 -12.31
N PRO A 13 -1.39 19.56 -12.47
CA PRO A 13 -0.82 19.97 -13.75
C PRO A 13 0.12 18.90 -14.30
N LYS A 14 0.14 18.75 -15.64
CA LYS A 14 1.01 17.79 -16.35
C LYS A 14 2.51 18.17 -16.34
N GLU A 15 2.90 19.22 -15.62
CA GLU A 15 4.31 19.57 -15.47
C GLU A 15 5.06 18.47 -14.72
N PRO A 16 6.34 18.24 -15.06
CA PRO A 16 7.14 17.28 -14.32
C PRO A 16 7.03 17.64 -12.84
N ARG A 17 6.58 16.69 -12.04
CA ARG A 17 6.35 16.87 -10.60
C ARG A 17 7.69 17.18 -9.93
N GLN A 18 8.15 18.43 -9.95
CA GLN A 18 9.44 18.86 -9.40
C GLN A 18 9.64 18.43 -7.96
N TRP A 19 8.53 18.27 -7.22
CA TRP A 19 8.58 17.76 -5.87
C TRP A 19 9.04 16.31 -5.76
N LEU A 20 9.00 15.51 -6.85
CA LEU A 20 9.56 14.14 -6.87
C LEU A 20 11.09 14.12 -6.71
N LEU A 21 11.76 15.22 -7.02
CA LEU A 21 13.22 15.33 -6.95
C LEU A 21 13.71 15.84 -5.58
N ARG A 22 12.81 16.05 -4.62
CA ARG A 22 13.21 16.49 -3.27
C ARG A 22 14.09 15.44 -2.60
N PRO A 23 15.23 15.85 -2.00
CA PRO A 23 16.09 14.92 -1.29
C PRO A 23 15.37 14.31 -0.09
N ILE A 24 15.50 13.00 0.06
CA ILE A 24 14.97 12.26 1.20
C ILE A 24 16.13 11.98 2.14
N THR A 25 16.04 12.44 3.36
CA THR A 25 17.03 12.23 4.41
C THR A 25 16.45 11.47 5.58
N PHE A 26 17.29 10.73 6.28
CA PHE A 26 16.95 10.04 7.52
C PHE A 26 17.86 10.54 8.62
N ASP A 27 17.32 10.87 9.78
CA ASP A 27 18.04 11.38 10.93
C ASP A 27 17.63 10.69 12.24
N HIS A 28 18.16 11.14 13.37
CA HIS A 28 17.89 10.54 14.67
C HIS A 28 16.40 10.57 15.09
N GLN A 29 15.59 11.47 14.54
CA GLN A 29 14.15 11.54 14.80
C GLN A 29 13.38 10.41 14.12
N ASP A 30 13.97 9.79 13.09
CA ASP A 30 13.38 8.65 12.43
C ASP A 30 13.48 7.36 13.26
N TYR A 31 14.42 7.29 14.17
CA TYR A 31 14.62 6.11 14.99
C TYR A 31 13.65 6.07 16.17
N SER A 32 12.98 4.95 16.35
CA SER A 32 12.16 4.67 17.53
C SER A 32 12.93 3.78 18.50
N ARG A 33 13.05 4.20 19.75
CA ARG A 33 13.68 3.39 20.81
C ARG A 33 12.96 2.08 21.12
N SER A 34 11.72 1.94 20.64
CA SER A 34 10.87 0.77 20.92
C SER A 34 11.03 -0.38 19.92
N ILE A 35 11.77 -0.17 18.82
CA ILE A 35 11.93 -1.21 17.80
C ILE A 35 13.06 -2.15 18.22
N ARG A 36 12.67 -3.30 18.77
CA ARG A 36 13.59 -4.42 18.99
C ARG A 36 13.65 -5.27 17.72
N ASN A 37 14.84 -5.69 17.30
CA ASN A 37 15.05 -6.55 16.12
C ASN A 37 14.51 -5.93 14.80
N ALA A 38 14.81 -4.68 14.54
CA ALA A 38 14.33 -3.94 13.38
C ALA A 38 14.57 -4.68 12.04
N GLY A 39 15.73 -5.32 11.87
CA GLY A 39 16.05 -6.08 10.64
C GLY A 39 15.18 -7.32 10.39
N TRP A 40 14.43 -7.79 11.37
CA TRP A 40 13.52 -8.94 11.26
C TRP A 40 12.05 -8.53 11.26
N THR A 41 11.79 -7.25 11.45
CA THR A 41 10.42 -6.74 11.57
C THR A 41 9.92 -6.27 10.21
N ALA A 42 8.76 -6.77 9.81
CA ALA A 42 8.11 -6.35 8.58
C ALA A 42 7.68 -4.88 8.65
N LEU A 43 7.88 -4.15 7.56
CA LEU A 43 7.36 -2.80 7.41
C LEU A 43 5.88 -2.87 7.00
N VAL A 44 4.99 -2.54 7.93
CA VAL A 44 3.53 -2.59 7.72
C VAL A 44 2.97 -1.19 7.82
N LEU A 45 2.18 -0.79 6.82
CA LEU A 45 1.58 0.54 6.71
C LEU A 45 0.07 0.47 6.48
N ASP A 46 -0.57 1.64 6.58
CA ASP A 46 -2.02 1.82 6.52
C ASP A 46 -2.41 2.78 5.37
N PRO A 47 -2.21 2.39 4.09
CA PRO A 47 -2.61 3.22 2.95
C PRO A 47 -4.11 3.23 2.71
N ILE A 48 -4.54 4.18 1.88
CA ILE A 48 -5.86 4.12 1.23
C ILE A 48 -5.67 3.44 -0.12
N ILE A 49 -6.43 2.37 -0.38
CA ILE A 49 -6.39 1.62 -1.65
C ILE A 49 -7.80 1.53 -2.20
N GLY A 50 -8.01 2.04 -3.42
CA GLY A 50 -9.32 2.04 -4.06
C GLY A 50 -10.40 2.80 -3.28
N GLY A 51 -10.01 3.84 -2.53
CA GLY A 51 -10.89 4.63 -1.67
C GLY A 51 -11.21 3.99 -0.31
N LEU A 52 -10.60 2.85 0.04
CA LEU A 52 -10.80 2.16 1.31
C LEU A 52 -9.54 2.26 2.16
N HIS A 53 -9.71 2.49 3.45
CA HIS A 53 -8.58 2.52 4.40
C HIS A 53 -8.16 1.11 4.78
N PHE A 54 -6.92 0.77 4.45
CA PHE A 54 -6.28 -0.49 4.83
C PHE A 54 -5.51 -0.31 6.13
N THR A 55 -5.46 -1.35 6.93
CA THR A 55 -4.80 -1.29 8.24
C THR A 55 -3.66 -2.29 8.39
N ASN A 56 -3.37 -3.06 7.35
CA ASN A 56 -2.37 -4.13 7.43
C ASN A 56 -1.79 -4.46 6.05
N VAL A 57 -1.01 -3.52 5.49
CA VAL A 57 -0.37 -3.68 4.18
C VAL A 57 1.13 -3.87 4.36
N LEU A 58 1.64 -5.00 3.87
CA LEU A 58 3.07 -5.32 3.89
C LEU A 58 3.79 -4.53 2.80
N MET A 59 4.85 -3.83 3.15
CA MET A 59 5.78 -3.19 2.22
C MET A 59 6.97 -4.10 1.98
N ASP A 60 7.04 -4.73 0.79
CA ASP A 60 8.06 -5.74 0.47
C ASP A 60 8.82 -5.39 -0.82
N GLY A 61 9.95 -4.73 -0.66
CA GLY A 61 10.83 -4.39 -1.79
C GLY A 61 11.49 -5.60 -2.46
N GLY A 62 11.44 -6.78 -1.86
CA GLY A 62 11.91 -8.02 -2.48
C GLY A 62 10.94 -8.60 -3.49
N ASN A 63 9.65 -8.26 -3.38
CA ASN A 63 8.61 -8.73 -4.30
C ASN A 63 8.49 -7.82 -5.53
N GLY A 64 8.40 -8.43 -6.73
CA GLY A 64 8.20 -7.69 -8.00
C GLY A 64 6.78 -7.22 -8.24
N LEU A 65 5.80 -7.78 -7.53
CA LEU A 65 4.37 -7.58 -7.77
C LEU A 65 3.69 -6.95 -6.57
N ASN A 66 2.57 -6.23 -6.82
CA ASN A 66 1.64 -5.86 -5.76
C ASN A 66 0.55 -6.91 -5.69
N LEU A 67 0.21 -7.36 -4.50
CA LEU A 67 -0.77 -8.43 -4.29
C LEU A 67 -1.96 -7.94 -3.48
N LEU A 68 -3.14 -8.40 -3.87
CA LEU A 68 -4.34 -8.42 -3.03
C LEU A 68 -4.72 -9.88 -2.76
N TYR A 69 -5.01 -10.18 -1.53
CA TYR A 69 -5.45 -11.53 -1.17
C TYR A 69 -6.94 -11.70 -1.40
N GLN A 70 -7.36 -12.94 -1.70
CA GLN A 70 -8.76 -13.25 -2.06
C GLN A 70 -9.76 -12.73 -1.02
N ASP A 71 -9.49 -12.94 0.27
CA ASP A 71 -10.35 -12.45 1.35
C ASP A 71 -10.51 -10.93 1.32
N THR A 72 -9.43 -10.22 0.97
CA THR A 72 -9.45 -8.76 0.85
C THR A 72 -10.36 -8.30 -0.30
N ILE A 73 -10.25 -8.95 -1.46
CA ILE A 73 -11.10 -8.66 -2.63
C ILE A 73 -12.58 -8.86 -2.30
N CYS A 74 -12.92 -9.97 -1.63
CA CYS A 74 -14.30 -10.24 -1.20
C CYS A 74 -14.82 -9.11 -0.28
N ASN A 75 -14.01 -8.68 0.67
CA ASN A 75 -14.37 -7.63 1.62
C ASN A 75 -14.47 -6.23 0.99
N MET A 76 -13.75 -5.99 -0.10
CA MET A 76 -13.82 -4.71 -0.83
C MET A 76 -15.13 -4.53 -1.60
N GLY A 77 -15.89 -5.61 -1.85
CA GLY A 77 -17.09 -5.57 -2.67
C GLY A 77 -16.83 -5.15 -4.11
N ILE A 78 -15.67 -5.50 -4.65
CA ILE A 78 -15.28 -5.15 -6.03
C ILE A 78 -16.13 -5.95 -7.00
N ASN A 79 -16.71 -5.25 -8.00
CA ASN A 79 -17.43 -5.91 -9.08
C ASN A 79 -16.47 -6.83 -9.86
N PRO A 80 -16.76 -8.14 -9.99
CA PRO A 80 -15.91 -9.09 -10.70
C PRO A 80 -15.58 -8.69 -12.14
N THR A 81 -16.43 -7.92 -12.80
CA THR A 81 -16.20 -7.43 -14.19
C THR A 81 -15.00 -6.48 -14.30
N LYS A 82 -14.55 -5.89 -13.19
CA LYS A 82 -13.34 -5.04 -13.14
C LYS A 82 -12.04 -5.86 -13.05
N ILE A 83 -12.16 -7.15 -12.75
CA ILE A 83 -11.02 -8.06 -12.64
C ILE A 83 -10.67 -8.55 -14.03
N ARG A 84 -9.46 -8.25 -14.47
CA ARG A 84 -8.95 -8.68 -15.77
C ARG A 84 -8.25 -10.03 -15.63
N HIS A 85 -8.38 -10.86 -16.63
CA HIS A 85 -7.61 -12.11 -16.70
C HIS A 85 -6.10 -11.80 -16.62
N SER A 86 -5.37 -12.59 -15.84
CA SER A 86 -3.90 -12.48 -15.71
C SER A 86 -3.27 -13.84 -16.03
N LYS A 87 -2.19 -13.81 -16.83
CA LYS A 87 -1.37 -15.01 -17.10
C LYS A 87 -0.26 -15.18 -16.05
N THR A 88 -0.17 -14.28 -15.07
CA THR A 88 0.85 -14.32 -14.02
C THR A 88 0.66 -15.56 -13.14
N SER A 89 1.76 -16.26 -12.87
CA SER A 89 1.84 -17.30 -11.85
C SER A 89 2.70 -16.81 -10.70
N PHE A 90 2.43 -17.32 -9.50
CA PHE A 90 3.23 -17.05 -8.32
C PHE A 90 4.16 -18.23 -8.10
N GLN A 91 5.45 -17.97 -8.10
CA GLN A 91 6.46 -18.93 -7.70
C GLN A 91 6.90 -18.61 -6.28
N GLY A 92 6.81 -19.58 -5.39
CA GLY A 92 7.37 -19.49 -4.04
C GLY A 92 8.90 -19.59 -4.05
N VAL A 93 9.55 -19.19 -2.97
CA VAL A 93 10.99 -19.38 -2.77
C VAL A 93 11.34 -20.86 -2.62
N THR A 94 10.38 -21.67 -2.14
CA THR A 94 10.51 -23.14 -2.05
C THR A 94 9.91 -23.81 -3.28
N PRO A 95 10.52 -24.90 -3.79
CA PRO A 95 9.95 -25.68 -4.87
C PRO A 95 8.54 -26.17 -4.51
N GLY A 96 7.57 -25.88 -5.35
CA GLY A 96 6.17 -26.28 -5.18
C GLY A 96 5.38 -25.95 -6.44
N PRO A 97 4.13 -26.43 -6.55
CA PRO A 97 3.30 -26.11 -7.72
C PRO A 97 3.04 -24.60 -7.77
N ASP A 98 3.19 -24.05 -8.97
CA ASP A 98 2.86 -22.67 -9.25
C ASP A 98 1.38 -22.39 -8.94
N ALA A 99 1.12 -21.38 -8.13
CA ALA A 99 -0.24 -20.91 -7.95
C ALA A 99 -0.60 -19.88 -9.03
N ARG A 100 -1.68 -20.12 -9.75
CA ARG A 100 -2.16 -19.19 -10.75
C ARG A 100 -2.78 -17.96 -10.10
N CYS A 101 -2.46 -16.79 -10.65
CA CYS A 101 -3.13 -15.55 -10.33
C CYS A 101 -4.61 -15.63 -10.68
N MET A 102 -5.49 -15.23 -9.77
CA MET A 102 -6.94 -15.23 -9.99
C MET A 102 -7.40 -14.09 -10.93
N GLY A 103 -6.51 -13.16 -11.23
CA GLY A 103 -6.76 -12.01 -12.06
C GLY A 103 -5.97 -10.79 -11.58
N SER A 104 -6.16 -9.67 -12.25
CA SER A 104 -5.53 -8.41 -11.88
C SER A 104 -6.52 -7.26 -11.99
N LEU A 105 -6.30 -6.22 -11.19
CA LEU A 105 -7.05 -4.98 -11.29
C LEU A 105 -6.14 -3.80 -10.98
N ARG A 106 -6.54 -2.63 -11.48
CA ARG A 106 -5.81 -1.39 -11.26
C ARG A 106 -6.55 -0.55 -10.24
N LEU A 107 -5.86 -0.18 -9.17
CA LEU A 107 -6.41 0.63 -8.08
C LEU A 107 -5.51 1.82 -7.79
N GLU A 108 -6.13 2.91 -7.37
CA GLU A 108 -5.42 4.04 -6.80
C GLU A 108 -4.94 3.68 -5.40
N VAL A 109 -3.69 4.00 -5.11
CA VAL A 109 -3.09 3.92 -3.77
C VAL A 109 -2.70 5.31 -3.34
N MET A 110 -3.01 5.66 -2.11
CA MET A 110 -2.67 6.95 -1.53
C MET A 110 -1.97 6.78 -0.18
N PHE A 111 -0.88 7.50 -0.02
CA PHE A 111 -0.16 7.67 1.24
C PHE A 111 -0.12 9.14 1.66
N GLY A 112 -0.11 9.39 2.96
CA GLY A 112 0.00 10.71 3.55
C GLY A 112 -1.25 11.16 4.29
N SER A 113 -1.36 12.47 4.48
CA SER A 113 -2.47 13.14 5.16
C SER A 113 -3.31 13.96 4.16
N PRO A 114 -4.50 14.45 4.54
CA PRO A 114 -5.29 15.32 3.68
C PRO A 114 -4.53 16.54 3.16
N ASP A 115 -3.57 17.04 3.93
CA ASP A 115 -2.78 18.22 3.57
C ASP A 115 -1.57 17.90 2.69
N ASN A 116 -0.99 16.71 2.81
CA ASN A 116 0.18 16.31 2.03
C ASN A 116 0.12 14.82 1.72
N PHE A 117 -0.30 14.47 0.52
CA PHE A 117 -0.46 13.10 0.08
C PHE A 117 0.13 12.88 -1.31
N HIS A 118 0.51 11.63 -1.57
CA HIS A 118 0.95 11.14 -2.86
C HIS A 118 0.05 9.99 -3.31
N ARG A 119 -0.43 10.04 -4.55
CA ARG A 119 -1.31 9.03 -5.16
C ARG A 119 -0.69 8.46 -6.40
N GLU A 120 -0.78 7.14 -6.55
CA GLU A 120 -0.37 6.44 -7.75
C GLU A 120 -1.36 5.32 -8.11
N GLN A 121 -1.46 5.06 -9.41
CA GLN A 121 -2.24 3.93 -9.93
C GLN A 121 -1.34 2.70 -9.99
N LEU A 122 -1.66 1.67 -9.22
CA LEU A 122 -0.92 0.42 -9.18
C LEU A 122 -1.74 -0.74 -9.73
N THR A 123 -1.06 -1.70 -10.36
CA THR A 123 -1.65 -2.97 -10.75
C THR A 123 -1.48 -3.96 -9.61
N PHE A 124 -2.60 -4.54 -9.16
CA PHE A 124 -2.62 -5.59 -8.16
C PHE A 124 -2.95 -6.92 -8.82
N HIS A 125 -2.22 -7.94 -8.43
CA HIS A 125 -2.50 -9.33 -8.79
C HIS A 125 -3.23 -10.00 -7.63
N ILE A 126 -4.32 -10.72 -7.94
CA ILE A 126 -5.15 -11.37 -6.92
C ILE A 126 -4.54 -12.73 -6.60
N SER A 127 -4.10 -12.88 -5.37
CA SER A 127 -3.50 -14.10 -4.86
C SER A 127 -4.55 -14.99 -4.20
N PRO A 128 -4.58 -16.29 -4.54
CA PRO A 128 -5.46 -17.25 -3.87
C PRO A 128 -4.99 -17.63 -2.47
N PHE A 129 -3.78 -17.20 -2.08
CA PHE A 129 -3.22 -17.56 -0.78
C PHE A 129 -3.93 -16.81 0.36
N LYS A 130 -4.03 -17.48 1.50
CA LYS A 130 -4.38 -16.83 2.77
C LYS A 130 -3.18 -16.07 3.32
N SER A 131 -3.42 -14.89 3.86
CA SER A 131 -2.38 -14.07 4.48
C SER A 131 -2.91 -13.35 5.71
N SER A 132 -2.03 -13.06 6.65
CA SER A 132 -2.31 -12.14 7.75
C SER A 132 -2.37 -10.68 7.28
N TYR A 133 -1.82 -10.39 6.12
CA TYR A 133 -1.87 -9.06 5.49
C TYR A 133 -3.08 -8.93 4.57
N GLN A 134 -3.57 -7.70 4.40
CA GLN A 134 -4.66 -7.39 3.47
C GLN A 134 -4.14 -7.23 2.04
N ALA A 135 -2.93 -6.71 1.91
CA ALA A 135 -2.24 -6.51 0.64
C ALA A 135 -0.72 -6.55 0.85
N LEU A 136 -0.01 -6.71 -0.26
CA LEU A 136 1.44 -6.55 -0.33
C LEU A 136 1.74 -5.53 -1.42
N LEU A 137 2.57 -4.55 -1.11
CA LEU A 137 3.11 -3.59 -2.06
C LEU A 137 4.58 -3.92 -2.34
N GLY A 138 4.84 -4.26 -3.60
CA GLY A 138 6.16 -4.66 -4.07
C GLY A 138 6.98 -3.52 -4.66
N ARG A 139 8.08 -3.85 -5.34
CA ARG A 139 9.02 -2.88 -5.94
C ARG A 139 8.38 -1.87 -6.87
N GLU A 140 7.32 -2.26 -7.60
CA GLU A 140 6.58 -1.33 -8.46
C GLU A 140 6.02 -0.16 -7.64
N ALA A 141 5.46 -0.44 -6.46
CA ALA A 141 4.95 0.61 -5.58
C ALA A 141 6.07 1.55 -5.11
N PHE A 142 7.19 1.01 -4.65
CA PHE A 142 8.33 1.84 -4.24
C PHE A 142 8.81 2.75 -5.38
N ALA A 143 8.92 2.22 -6.59
CA ALA A 143 9.35 2.98 -7.77
C ALA A 143 8.32 4.07 -8.14
N ARG A 144 7.03 3.74 -8.14
CA ARG A 144 5.95 4.70 -8.48
C ARG A 144 5.88 5.86 -7.50
N PHE A 145 6.00 5.55 -6.21
CA PHE A 145 5.98 6.55 -5.14
C PHE A 145 7.32 7.26 -4.94
N ASN A 146 8.38 6.85 -5.65
CA ASN A 146 9.75 7.27 -5.37
C ASN A 146 10.06 7.14 -3.87
N ALA A 147 9.63 6.03 -3.28
CA ALA A 147 9.63 5.78 -1.85
C ALA A 147 10.88 5.02 -1.41
N ILE A 148 11.45 5.43 -0.29
CA ILE A 148 12.66 4.82 0.29
C ILE A 148 12.31 4.23 1.65
N PRO A 149 12.38 2.89 1.82
CA PRO A 149 12.20 2.25 3.10
C PRO A 149 13.50 2.31 3.91
N HIS A 150 13.38 2.60 5.19
CA HIS A 150 14.46 2.47 6.16
C HIS A 150 14.07 1.44 7.22
N TYR A 151 14.49 0.21 7.03
CA TYR A 151 14.07 -0.92 7.86
C TYR A 151 14.54 -0.82 9.31
N ALA A 152 15.70 -0.21 9.56
CA ALA A 152 16.20 -0.03 10.93
C ALA A 152 15.31 0.87 11.79
N SER A 153 14.57 1.79 11.18
CA SER A 153 13.62 2.66 11.87
C SER A 153 12.16 2.35 11.55
N LEU A 154 11.88 1.32 10.73
CA LEU A 154 10.55 0.99 10.18
C LEU A 154 9.85 2.23 9.62
N THR A 155 10.56 3.03 8.85
CA THR A 155 10.05 4.27 8.27
C THR A 155 10.06 4.17 6.76
N LEU A 156 8.96 4.58 6.11
CA LEU A 156 8.91 4.81 4.68
C LEU A 156 8.84 6.30 4.43
N LYS A 157 9.75 6.83 3.63
CA LYS A 157 9.71 8.23 3.19
C LYS A 157 9.51 8.32 1.69
N MET A 158 8.71 9.28 1.27
CA MET A 158 8.45 9.56 -0.13
C MET A 158 8.21 11.05 -0.35
N PRO A 159 8.47 11.57 -1.55
CA PRO A 159 8.16 12.96 -1.85
C PRO A 159 6.65 13.17 -1.94
N GLY A 160 6.20 14.31 -1.47
CA GLY A 160 4.84 14.81 -1.59
C GLY A 160 4.81 16.26 -2.05
N PRO A 161 3.66 16.76 -2.51
CA PRO A 161 3.51 18.11 -3.04
C PRO A 161 3.95 19.20 -2.05
N ARG A 162 3.74 19.00 -0.76
CA ARG A 162 4.07 19.98 0.30
C ARG A 162 5.29 19.61 1.14
N GLY A 163 6.07 18.62 0.74
CA GLY A 163 7.26 18.17 1.48
C GLY A 163 7.38 16.66 1.50
N ILE A 164 8.36 16.15 2.22
CA ILE A 164 8.54 14.70 2.37
C ILE A 164 7.43 14.15 3.27
N ILE A 165 6.77 13.10 2.77
CA ILE A 165 5.81 12.30 3.54
C ILE A 165 6.64 11.26 4.28
N SER A 166 6.55 11.23 5.61
CA SER A 166 7.22 10.26 6.46
C SER A 166 6.20 9.40 7.17
N LEU A 167 6.25 8.09 6.94
CA LEU A 167 5.30 7.12 7.47
C LEU A 167 6.02 6.15 8.38
N LYS A 168 5.56 6.04 9.62
CA LYS A 168 6.08 5.07 10.58
C LYS A 168 5.34 3.75 10.43
N GLY A 169 6.09 2.69 10.17
CA GLY A 169 5.57 1.34 10.16
C GLY A 169 5.28 0.82 11.55
N ARG A 170 4.40 -0.17 11.63
CA ARG A 170 4.11 -0.90 12.85
C ARG A 170 4.96 -2.16 12.94
N SER A 171 5.37 -2.49 14.15
CA SER A 171 6.20 -3.68 14.44
C SER A 171 5.43 -4.99 14.50
N ARG A 172 4.09 -4.97 14.43
CA ARG A 172 3.23 -6.16 14.43
C ARG A 172 2.01 -5.96 13.55
N PRO A 173 1.62 -6.97 12.74
CA PRO A 173 0.31 -6.97 12.10
C PRO A 173 -0.77 -6.89 13.19
N ARG A 174 -1.86 -6.14 12.94
CA ARG A 174 -3.05 -6.28 13.79
C ARG A 174 -3.56 -7.70 13.62
N THR A 175 -3.63 -8.46 14.72
CA THR A 175 -4.27 -9.78 14.72
C THR A 175 -5.73 -9.57 14.32
N ARG A 176 -6.21 -10.32 13.35
CA ARG A 176 -7.63 -10.31 12.95
C ARG A 176 -8.46 -10.89 14.11
N LEU A 177 -8.88 -10.04 15.04
CA LEU A 177 -9.99 -10.35 15.90
C LEU A 177 -11.26 -9.86 15.16
N GLY A 178 -11.90 -10.77 14.42
CA GLY A 178 -13.33 -10.75 14.10
C GLY A 178 -13.92 -9.63 13.24
N GLU A 179 -13.18 -8.57 12.87
CA GLU A 179 -13.73 -7.49 12.04
C GLU A 179 -12.81 -7.21 10.86
N SER A 180 -13.41 -7.15 9.68
CA SER A 180 -12.72 -6.76 8.44
C SER A 180 -12.14 -5.36 8.63
N GLY A 181 -10.80 -5.27 8.79
CA GLY A 181 -10.09 -3.99 8.97
C GLY A 181 -10.07 -3.11 7.72
N ILE A 182 -11.12 -3.22 6.88
CA ILE A 182 -11.37 -2.35 5.74
C ILE A 182 -12.55 -1.48 6.13
N ASN A 183 -12.25 -0.30 6.62
CA ASN A 183 -13.27 0.72 6.83
C ASN A 183 -13.52 1.47 5.52
N LYS A 184 -14.76 1.43 5.02
CA LYS A 184 -15.20 2.41 4.05
C LYS A 184 -15.04 3.78 4.69
N LEU A 185 -14.33 4.69 4.04
CA LEU A 185 -14.33 6.09 4.44
C LEU A 185 -15.78 6.51 4.49
N GLY A 186 -16.29 6.68 5.71
CA GLY A 186 -17.69 6.94 5.96
C GLY A 186 -18.16 8.13 5.16
N ALA A 187 -19.21 7.92 4.38
CA ALA A 187 -20.13 8.99 4.11
C ALA A 187 -20.73 9.40 5.46
N PRO A 188 -20.81 10.69 5.77
CA PRO A 188 -21.51 11.17 6.94
C PRO A 188 -23.00 10.82 6.89
#